data_56c0aa1ee218c5cd51b5f68c68ebb6ab
#
_entry.id   56c0aa1ee218c5cd51b5f68c68ebb6ab
#
_cell.length_a   1.000
_cell.length_b   1.000
_cell.length_c   1.000
_cell.angle_alpha   90.00
_cell.angle_beta   90.00
_cell.angle_gamma   90.00
#
_symmetry.space_group_name_H-M   'P 1'
#
loop_
_entity.id
_entity.type
_entity.pdbx_description
1 polymer ?
#
loop_
_entity_poly.entity_id
_entity_poly.type
_entity_poly.pdbx_seq_one_letter_code
_entity_poly.pdbx_strand_id
1 'polypeptide(L)'
;MSQSSNASQNSPFEALRGRLIVSSQGSEGDPLDNLDTLTRIATSVLRGGAGGLRAEGVPRIAAFRAITQLPIIGLLKTYDINGDVYITPDFRSAKAISDAGADIVALDCTARRLTAAEPWPELIRRIHTELNRTVLADIATLEDALAAGRAGANAVATTLYGYTAETANIRTVSWPLIQSIVAHLTIPVLVEGHITDPRDASRALELGATAVVVGSAITRPETIAARFAEATRNIDLASLKSESV
;
A
#
# COMPACT_ATOMS: atom_id res chain seq x y z
N MET A 1 -20.26 0.94 -31.20
CA MET A 1 -20.37 0.61 -29.78
C MET A 1 -19.54 -0.67 -29.49
N SER A 2 -18.20 -0.62 -29.46
CA SER A 2 -17.39 -1.83 -29.16
C SER A 2 -15.92 -1.51 -28.93
N GLN A 3 -15.60 -0.55 -28.05
CA GLN A 3 -14.20 -0.28 -27.63
C GLN A 3 -13.99 -0.19 -26.11
N SER A 4 -15.05 -0.34 -25.31
CA SER A 4 -14.94 -0.22 -23.85
C SER A 4 -14.61 -1.54 -23.12
N SER A 5 -14.67 -2.69 -23.78
CA SER A 5 -14.46 -4.00 -23.14
C SER A 5 -13.00 -4.49 -23.11
N ASN A 6 -12.12 -3.95 -23.97
CA ASN A 6 -10.73 -4.41 -24.04
C ASN A 6 -9.77 -3.70 -23.06
N ALA A 7 -10.12 -2.51 -22.56
CA ALA A 7 -9.26 -1.77 -21.64
C ALA A 7 -9.29 -2.33 -20.20
N SER A 8 -10.38 -2.99 -19.80
CA SER A 8 -10.51 -3.56 -18.46
C SER A 8 -9.72 -4.86 -18.27
N GLN A 9 -9.49 -5.63 -19.34
CA GLN A 9 -8.79 -6.92 -19.25
C GLN A 9 -7.25 -6.78 -19.14
N ASN A 10 -6.69 -5.60 -19.40
CA ASN A 10 -5.25 -5.33 -19.32
C ASN A 10 -4.85 -4.46 -18.12
N SER A 11 -5.75 -4.19 -17.19
CA SER A 11 -5.42 -3.41 -16.00
C SER A 11 -4.49 -4.21 -15.08
N PRO A 12 -3.37 -3.61 -14.58
CA PRO A 12 -2.51 -4.29 -13.62
C PRO A 12 -3.25 -4.70 -12.34
N PHE A 13 -4.36 -4.08 -12.00
CA PHE A 13 -5.19 -4.45 -10.86
C PHE A 13 -5.93 -5.79 -11.06
N GLU A 14 -6.24 -6.19 -12.29
CA GLU A 14 -6.80 -7.52 -12.54
C GLU A 14 -5.78 -8.63 -12.27
N ALA A 15 -4.51 -8.41 -12.61
CA ALA A 15 -3.43 -9.34 -12.26
C ALA A 15 -3.21 -9.47 -10.75
N LEU A 16 -3.61 -8.45 -9.97
CA LEU A 16 -3.51 -8.42 -8.52
C LEU A 16 -4.74 -8.96 -7.78
N ARG A 17 -5.83 -9.27 -8.48
CA ARG A 17 -7.08 -9.74 -7.88
C ARG A 17 -6.89 -11.03 -7.06
N GLY A 18 -7.32 -10.98 -5.79
CA GLY A 18 -7.16 -12.08 -4.83
C GLY A 18 -5.71 -12.33 -4.42
N ARG A 19 -4.80 -11.40 -4.68
CA ARG A 19 -3.37 -11.58 -4.43
C ARG A 19 -2.88 -10.77 -3.24
N LEU A 20 -1.81 -11.29 -2.65
CA LEU A 20 -0.97 -10.55 -1.71
C LEU A 20 0.02 -9.68 -2.49
N ILE A 21 0.06 -8.41 -2.16
CA ILE A 21 1.11 -7.47 -2.58
C ILE A 21 2.03 -7.25 -1.37
N VAL A 22 3.33 -7.37 -1.54
CA VAL A 22 4.25 -7.12 -0.44
C VAL A 22 4.88 -5.75 -0.59
N SER A 23 4.71 -4.93 0.46
CA SER A 23 5.35 -3.63 0.58
C SER A 23 6.76 -3.81 1.16
N SER A 24 7.79 -3.65 0.31
CA SER A 24 9.19 -3.71 0.71
C SER A 24 9.80 -2.32 0.62
N GLN A 25 9.75 -1.60 1.74
CA GLN A 25 10.21 -0.23 1.86
C GLN A 25 11.16 -0.12 3.04
N GLY A 26 12.26 0.59 2.86
CA GLY A 26 13.18 0.96 3.92
C GLY A 26 12.67 2.13 4.75
N SER A 27 13.29 2.35 5.89
CA SER A 27 13.12 3.54 6.71
C SER A 27 14.47 3.94 7.25
N GLU A 28 14.71 5.22 7.39
CA GLU A 28 15.94 5.73 7.99
C GLU A 28 16.17 5.08 9.37
N GLY A 29 17.39 4.60 9.61
CA GLY A 29 17.75 3.88 10.84
C GLY A 29 17.41 2.38 10.87
N ASP A 30 16.68 1.84 9.88
CA ASP A 30 16.43 0.40 9.78
C ASP A 30 17.71 -0.32 9.31
N PRO A 31 18.22 -1.31 10.07
CA PRO A 31 19.40 -2.10 9.66
C PRO A 31 19.27 -2.75 8.29
N LEU A 32 18.05 -2.98 7.81
CA LEU A 32 17.76 -3.58 6.51
C LEU A 32 17.59 -2.54 5.39
N ASP A 33 17.68 -1.24 5.69
CA ASP A 33 17.49 -0.18 4.70
C ASP A 33 18.72 -0.01 3.79
N ASN A 34 18.98 -1.01 2.97
CA ASN A 34 19.87 -0.91 1.83
C ASN A 34 19.29 -1.64 0.62
N LEU A 35 19.71 -1.22 -0.57
CA LEU A 35 19.12 -1.66 -1.83
C LEU A 35 19.27 -3.18 -2.06
N ASP A 36 20.44 -3.75 -1.77
CA ASP A 36 20.68 -5.20 -1.95
C ASP A 36 19.80 -6.03 -1.01
N THR A 37 19.76 -5.67 0.28
CA THR A 37 18.92 -6.37 1.27
C THR A 37 17.44 -6.30 0.90
N LEU A 38 16.92 -5.13 0.56
CA LEU A 38 15.53 -4.98 0.16
C LEU A 38 15.21 -5.75 -1.13
N THR A 39 16.15 -5.83 -2.07
CA THR A 39 16.00 -6.62 -3.30
C THR A 39 15.97 -8.13 -3.00
N ARG A 40 16.78 -8.60 -2.06
CA ARG A 40 16.75 -10.00 -1.58
C ARG A 40 15.44 -10.33 -0.86
N ILE A 41 14.93 -9.41 -0.04
CA ILE A 41 13.61 -9.54 0.60
C ILE A 41 12.53 -9.62 -0.49
N ALA A 42 12.53 -8.70 -1.46
CA ALA A 42 11.58 -8.72 -2.58
C ALA A 42 11.62 -10.05 -3.34
N THR A 43 12.82 -10.56 -3.65
CA THR A 43 13.00 -11.86 -4.30
C THR A 43 12.41 -13.01 -3.45
N SER A 44 12.63 -12.98 -2.14
CA SER A 44 12.15 -14.00 -1.22
C SER A 44 10.63 -14.02 -1.14
N VAL A 45 9.99 -12.84 -1.02
CA VAL A 45 8.53 -12.77 -0.92
C VAL A 45 7.84 -13.13 -2.24
N LEU A 46 8.45 -12.84 -3.38
CA LEU A 46 7.97 -13.30 -4.69
C LEU A 46 7.99 -14.83 -4.79
N ARG A 47 9.06 -15.48 -4.30
CA ARG A 47 9.12 -16.96 -4.19
C ARG A 47 8.07 -17.51 -3.22
N GLY A 48 7.71 -16.72 -2.20
CA GLY A 48 6.63 -17.04 -1.26
C GLY A 48 5.22 -16.88 -1.80
N GLY A 49 5.06 -16.41 -3.06
CA GLY A 49 3.76 -16.31 -3.73
C GLY A 49 3.16 -14.90 -3.76
N ALA A 50 3.93 -13.85 -3.43
CA ALA A 50 3.46 -12.49 -3.63
C ALA A 50 3.10 -12.25 -5.11
N GLY A 51 1.92 -11.68 -5.36
CA GLY A 51 1.40 -11.38 -6.69
C GLY A 51 1.86 -10.03 -7.25
N GLY A 52 2.51 -9.21 -6.42
CA GLY A 52 3.05 -7.91 -6.78
C GLY A 52 3.89 -7.32 -5.67
N LEU A 53 4.53 -6.21 -5.95
CA LEU A 53 5.36 -5.47 -5.00
C LEU A 53 4.86 -4.01 -4.87
N ARG A 54 5.05 -3.44 -3.68
CA ARG A 54 4.95 -2.00 -3.48
C ARG A 54 6.31 -1.48 -3.03
N ALA A 55 6.83 -0.46 -3.72
CA ALA A 55 8.19 0.03 -3.57
C ALA A 55 8.24 1.56 -3.46
N GLU A 56 9.09 2.06 -2.60
CA GLU A 56 9.36 3.48 -2.41
C GLU A 56 10.72 3.83 -3.00
N GLY A 57 10.73 4.91 -3.81
CA GLY A 57 11.96 5.48 -4.37
C GLY A 57 12.44 4.84 -5.66
N VAL A 58 13.01 5.67 -6.54
CA VAL A 58 13.46 5.30 -7.88
C VAL A 58 14.45 4.12 -7.89
N PRO A 59 15.49 4.07 -7.03
CA PRO A 59 16.46 2.98 -7.06
C PRO A 59 15.84 1.61 -6.72
N ARG A 60 14.91 1.57 -5.75
CA ARG A 60 14.25 0.32 -5.32
C ARG A 60 13.28 -0.18 -6.39
N ILE A 61 12.50 0.74 -7.00
CA ILE A 61 11.58 0.38 -8.10
C ILE A 61 12.36 -0.22 -9.26
N ALA A 62 13.46 0.40 -9.68
CA ALA A 62 14.31 -0.11 -10.76
C ALA A 62 14.92 -1.50 -10.43
N ALA A 63 15.40 -1.67 -9.21
CA ALA A 63 15.95 -2.96 -8.76
C ALA A 63 14.87 -4.06 -8.71
N PHE A 64 13.65 -3.72 -8.27
CA PHE A 64 12.53 -4.69 -8.23
C PHE A 64 12.04 -5.01 -9.64
N ARG A 65 12.01 -4.03 -10.55
CA ARG A 65 11.68 -4.28 -11.97
C ARG A 65 12.66 -5.26 -12.62
N ALA A 66 13.92 -5.21 -12.24
CA ALA A 66 14.94 -6.12 -12.77
C ALA A 66 14.73 -7.59 -12.36
N ILE A 67 14.02 -7.87 -11.27
CA ILE A 67 13.82 -9.23 -10.75
C ILE A 67 12.41 -9.81 -10.99
N THR A 68 11.45 -9.02 -11.49
CA THR A 68 10.08 -9.51 -11.72
C THR A 68 9.38 -8.81 -12.88
N GLN A 69 8.41 -9.50 -13.49
CA GLN A 69 7.44 -8.92 -14.44
C GLN A 69 6.06 -8.73 -13.78
N LEU A 70 5.90 -9.08 -12.50
CA LEU A 70 4.66 -8.84 -11.78
C LEU A 70 4.44 -7.34 -11.53
N PRO A 71 3.19 -6.89 -11.29
CA PRO A 71 2.90 -5.48 -11.07
C PRO A 71 3.70 -4.88 -9.92
N ILE A 72 4.24 -3.69 -10.15
CA ILE A 72 4.92 -2.86 -9.13
C ILE A 72 4.11 -1.59 -8.90
N ILE A 73 3.66 -1.40 -7.67
CA ILE A 73 3.10 -0.15 -7.17
C ILE A 73 4.28 0.71 -6.70
N GLY A 74 4.55 1.78 -7.44
CA GLY A 74 5.62 2.72 -7.12
C GLY A 74 5.10 3.94 -6.39
N LEU A 75 5.90 4.46 -5.47
CA LEU A 75 5.67 5.71 -4.78
C LEU A 75 6.98 6.43 -4.45
N LEU A 76 6.86 7.71 -4.10
CA LEU A 76 7.96 8.49 -3.55
C LEU A 76 7.44 9.22 -2.31
N LYS A 77 8.09 9.01 -1.16
CA LYS A 77 7.72 9.68 0.08
C LYS A 77 8.41 11.02 0.20
N THR A 78 7.67 11.99 0.72
CA THR A 78 8.21 13.24 1.23
C THR A 78 7.64 13.49 2.62
N TYR A 79 8.33 14.31 3.40
CA TYR A 79 7.91 14.64 4.75
C TYR A 79 7.84 16.16 4.87
N ASP A 80 6.84 16.65 5.60
CA ASP A 80 6.78 18.05 5.94
C ASP A 80 7.63 18.37 7.19
N ILE A 81 7.60 19.63 7.64
CA ILE A 81 8.35 20.09 8.80
C ILE A 81 7.90 19.42 10.12
N ASN A 82 6.69 18.89 10.17
CA ASN A 82 6.13 18.19 11.32
C ASN A 82 6.42 16.69 11.29
N GLY A 83 7.01 16.18 10.20
CA GLY A 83 7.27 14.77 9.97
C GLY A 83 6.08 14.01 9.36
N ASP A 84 5.03 14.69 8.92
CA ASP A 84 3.90 14.07 8.24
C ASP A 84 4.33 13.57 6.86
N VAL A 85 4.01 12.31 6.58
CA VAL A 85 4.34 11.68 5.31
C VAL A 85 3.34 12.04 4.23
N TYR A 86 3.86 12.35 3.06
CA TYR A 86 3.10 12.54 1.82
C TYR A 86 3.60 11.57 0.75
N ILE A 87 2.68 11.08 -0.08
CA ILE A 87 2.96 10.06 -1.10
C ILE A 87 2.87 10.69 -2.49
N THR A 88 3.99 10.67 -3.22
CA THR A 88 4.14 11.15 -4.61
C THR A 88 3.52 12.54 -4.81
N PRO A 89 4.18 13.60 -4.28
CA PRO A 89 3.56 14.90 -4.07
C PRO A 89 3.34 15.70 -5.35
N ASP A 90 4.01 15.36 -6.46
CA ASP A 90 4.02 16.13 -7.69
C ASP A 90 4.21 15.25 -8.94
N PHE A 91 4.02 15.83 -10.11
CA PHE A 91 4.17 15.14 -11.38
C PHE A 91 5.60 14.69 -11.67
N ARG A 92 6.60 15.43 -11.21
CA ARG A 92 8.01 15.06 -11.36
C ARG A 92 8.30 13.74 -10.64
N SER A 93 7.79 13.60 -9.43
CA SER A 93 7.88 12.38 -8.64
C SER A 93 7.16 11.21 -9.33
N ALA A 94 5.93 11.44 -9.81
CA ALA A 94 5.15 10.44 -10.55
C ALA A 94 5.88 9.97 -11.82
N LYS A 95 6.47 10.90 -12.56
CA LYS A 95 7.27 10.58 -13.75
C LYS A 95 8.51 9.76 -13.40
N ALA A 96 9.26 10.16 -12.38
CA ALA A 96 10.49 9.48 -11.99
C ALA A 96 10.26 8.01 -11.60
N ILE A 97 9.21 7.72 -10.82
CA ILE A 97 8.87 6.34 -10.46
C ILE A 97 8.31 5.54 -11.63
N SER A 98 7.59 6.18 -12.55
CA SER A 98 7.10 5.55 -13.79
C SER A 98 8.25 5.15 -14.70
N ASP A 99 9.22 6.05 -14.90
CA ASP A 99 10.43 5.79 -15.71
C ASP A 99 11.30 4.68 -15.10
N ALA A 100 11.28 4.54 -13.77
CA ALA A 100 11.96 3.46 -13.04
C ALA A 100 11.30 2.08 -13.21
N GLY A 101 10.10 2.02 -13.78
CA GLY A 101 9.41 0.77 -14.09
C GLY A 101 8.21 0.44 -13.20
N ALA A 102 7.64 1.43 -12.49
CA ALA A 102 6.36 1.25 -11.81
C ALA A 102 5.22 1.10 -12.84
N ASP A 103 4.36 0.11 -12.65
CA ASP A 103 3.15 -0.09 -13.46
C ASP A 103 2.00 0.77 -12.94
N ILE A 104 1.97 0.98 -11.63
CA ILE A 104 0.95 1.71 -10.89
C ILE A 104 1.64 2.81 -10.09
N VAL A 105 1.13 4.02 -10.19
CA VAL A 105 1.58 5.19 -9.41
C VAL A 105 0.66 5.35 -8.21
N ALA A 106 1.20 5.24 -7.00
CA ALA A 106 0.46 5.54 -5.78
C ALA A 106 0.55 7.04 -5.44
N LEU A 107 -0.58 7.66 -5.12
CA LEU A 107 -0.72 9.08 -4.75
C LEU A 107 -1.42 9.24 -3.41
N ASP A 108 -0.97 10.19 -2.60
CA ASP A 108 -1.77 10.71 -1.47
C ASP A 108 -2.98 11.50 -2.01
N CYS A 109 -4.16 10.89 -1.95
CA CYS A 109 -5.42 11.50 -2.41
C CYS A 109 -6.32 11.93 -1.26
N THR A 110 -5.75 12.28 -0.12
CA THR A 110 -6.49 12.83 1.03
C THR A 110 -6.84 14.30 0.87
N ALA A 111 -7.82 14.77 1.64
CA ALA A 111 -8.29 16.16 1.59
C ALA A 111 -7.17 17.18 1.84
N ARG A 112 -6.17 16.85 2.70
CA ARG A 112 -5.01 17.73 2.99
C ARG A 112 -4.17 18.09 1.75
N ARG A 113 -4.29 17.31 0.66
CA ARG A 113 -3.55 17.53 -0.60
C ARG A 113 -4.31 18.33 -1.65
N LEU A 114 -5.57 18.68 -1.42
CA LEU A 114 -6.38 19.45 -2.38
C LEU A 114 -5.88 20.88 -2.58
N THR A 115 -5.23 21.47 -1.58
CA THR A 115 -4.68 22.84 -1.61
C THR A 115 -3.18 22.89 -1.92
N ALA A 116 -2.58 21.76 -2.31
CA ALA A 116 -1.17 21.72 -2.71
C ALA A 116 -0.92 22.48 -4.03
N ALA A 117 0.33 22.83 -4.30
CA ALA A 117 0.73 23.47 -5.55
C ALA A 117 0.36 22.65 -6.80
N GLU A 118 0.41 21.31 -6.69
CA GLU A 118 -0.14 20.37 -7.66
C GLU A 118 -1.19 19.50 -6.96
N PRO A 119 -2.49 19.87 -7.03
CA PRO A 119 -3.56 19.10 -6.43
C PRO A 119 -3.69 17.71 -7.06
N TRP A 120 -3.96 16.68 -6.24
CA TRP A 120 -3.99 15.30 -6.71
C TRP A 120 -5.02 15.00 -7.83
N PRO A 121 -6.19 15.71 -7.97
CA PRO A 121 -7.07 15.47 -9.12
C PRO A 121 -6.40 15.80 -10.45
N GLU A 122 -5.61 16.87 -10.49
CA GLU A 122 -4.84 17.24 -11.69
C GLU A 122 -3.68 16.26 -11.92
N LEU A 123 -3.01 15.80 -10.85
CA LEU A 123 -1.98 14.76 -10.96
C LEU A 123 -2.53 13.46 -11.55
N ILE A 124 -3.70 13.00 -11.11
CA ILE A 124 -4.37 11.82 -11.70
C ILE A 124 -4.54 12.00 -13.21
N ARG A 125 -5.10 13.13 -13.64
CA ARG A 125 -5.31 13.42 -15.05
C ARG A 125 -3.99 13.41 -15.83
N ARG A 126 -2.96 14.07 -15.32
CA ARG A 126 -1.65 14.15 -15.97
C ARG A 126 -0.94 12.80 -16.05
N ILE A 127 -1.02 11.99 -15.00
CA ILE A 127 -0.43 10.65 -14.99
C ILE A 127 -1.07 9.79 -16.09
N HIS A 128 -2.39 9.86 -16.24
CA HIS A 128 -3.07 9.13 -17.31
C HIS A 128 -2.68 9.62 -18.69
N THR A 129 -2.71 10.94 -18.92
CA THR A 129 -2.56 11.51 -20.27
C THR A 129 -1.11 11.61 -20.71
N GLU A 130 -0.17 11.87 -19.80
CA GLU A 130 1.24 12.15 -20.14
C GLU A 130 2.15 10.93 -19.87
N LEU A 131 1.82 10.07 -18.89
CA LEU A 131 2.65 8.91 -18.55
C LEU A 131 2.02 7.58 -19.01
N ASN A 132 0.74 7.56 -19.36
CA ASN A 132 -0.03 6.36 -19.68
C ASN A 132 0.11 5.30 -18.54
N ARG A 133 -0.04 5.75 -17.28
CA ARG A 133 0.03 4.90 -16.09
C ARG A 133 -1.29 4.91 -15.33
N THR A 134 -1.54 3.81 -14.62
CA THR A 134 -2.67 3.70 -13.69
C THR A 134 -2.34 4.32 -12.34
N VAL A 135 -3.36 4.87 -11.69
CA VAL A 135 -3.22 5.53 -10.39
C VAL A 135 -3.91 4.73 -9.30
N LEU A 136 -3.17 4.47 -8.21
CA LEU A 136 -3.69 4.00 -6.93
C LEU A 136 -3.81 5.19 -5.98
N ALA A 137 -5.02 5.51 -5.56
CA ALA A 137 -5.26 6.58 -4.59
C ALA A 137 -5.09 6.05 -3.16
N ASP A 138 -4.06 6.49 -2.46
CA ASP A 138 -3.90 6.25 -1.02
C ASP A 138 -4.84 7.19 -0.25
N ILE A 139 -5.75 6.62 0.54
CA ILE A 139 -6.84 7.34 1.21
C ILE A 139 -6.87 7.02 2.72
N ALA A 140 -7.55 7.88 3.48
CA ALA A 140 -7.77 7.70 4.91
C ALA A 140 -9.25 7.57 5.28
N THR A 141 -10.16 8.13 4.46
CA THR A 141 -11.59 8.19 4.75
C THR A 141 -12.43 7.69 3.56
N LEU A 142 -13.73 7.46 3.79
CA LEU A 142 -14.66 7.14 2.71
C LEU A 142 -14.81 8.33 1.75
N GLU A 143 -14.81 9.55 2.27
CA GLU A 143 -14.90 10.78 1.49
C GLU A 143 -13.73 10.92 0.51
N ASP A 144 -12.49 10.65 0.97
CA ASP A 144 -11.31 10.62 0.12
C ASP A 144 -11.47 9.58 -1.00
N ALA A 145 -11.92 8.37 -0.66
CA ALA A 145 -12.10 7.29 -1.61
C ALA A 145 -13.12 7.64 -2.71
N LEU A 146 -14.26 8.23 -2.32
CA LEU A 146 -15.29 8.68 -3.25
C LEU A 146 -14.79 9.83 -4.13
N ALA A 147 -14.04 10.77 -3.55
CA ALA A 147 -13.47 11.89 -4.29
C ALA A 147 -12.43 11.42 -5.30
N ALA A 148 -11.54 10.50 -4.91
CA ALA A 148 -10.53 9.91 -5.79
C ALA A 148 -11.17 9.14 -6.96
N GLY A 149 -12.22 8.35 -6.69
CA GLY A 149 -12.98 7.65 -7.72
C GLY A 149 -13.61 8.61 -8.73
N ARG A 150 -14.22 9.70 -8.27
CA ARG A 150 -14.79 10.75 -9.17
C ARG A 150 -13.72 11.46 -9.98
N ALA A 151 -12.51 11.61 -9.46
CA ALA A 151 -11.39 12.23 -10.17
C ALA A 151 -10.69 11.28 -11.16
N GLY A 152 -11.13 10.02 -11.24
CA GLY A 152 -10.63 9.05 -12.21
C GLY A 152 -9.51 8.15 -11.69
N ALA A 153 -9.28 8.04 -10.38
CA ALA A 153 -8.38 7.03 -9.84
C ALA A 153 -8.81 5.62 -10.30
N ASN A 154 -7.82 4.78 -10.65
CA ASN A 154 -8.09 3.43 -11.14
C ASN A 154 -8.37 2.44 -10.00
N ALA A 155 -7.90 2.74 -8.79
CA ALA A 155 -8.12 1.99 -7.58
C ALA A 155 -7.91 2.89 -6.36
N VAL A 156 -8.37 2.44 -5.18
CA VAL A 156 -8.09 3.08 -3.89
C VAL A 156 -7.40 2.10 -2.94
N ALA A 157 -6.59 2.63 -2.00
CA ALA A 157 -5.97 1.86 -0.93
C ALA A 157 -6.10 2.55 0.42
N THR A 158 -6.40 1.82 1.48
CA THR A 158 -6.60 2.33 2.85
C THR A 158 -5.28 2.71 3.56
N THR A 159 -4.23 2.97 2.80
CA THR A 159 -2.84 3.18 3.27
C THR A 159 -2.70 4.26 4.34
N LEU A 160 -3.43 5.35 4.17
CA LEU A 160 -3.30 6.54 5.02
C LEU A 160 -4.27 6.55 6.21
N TYR A 161 -5.10 5.53 6.37
CA TYR A 161 -5.91 5.36 7.58
C TYR A 161 -5.01 5.19 8.81
N GLY A 162 -5.18 6.06 9.80
CA GLY A 162 -4.33 6.15 10.98
C GLY A 162 -3.15 7.13 10.87
N TYR A 163 -2.98 7.77 9.68
CA TYR A 163 -1.85 8.67 9.37
C TYR A 163 -2.28 10.08 8.95
N THR A 164 -3.56 10.42 9.03
CA THR A 164 -4.09 11.77 8.82
C THR A 164 -4.68 12.30 10.13
N ALA A 165 -4.92 13.62 10.21
CA ALA A 165 -5.45 14.23 11.43
C ALA A 165 -6.80 13.60 11.86
N GLU A 166 -7.66 13.25 10.89
CA GLU A 166 -8.99 12.68 11.13
C GLU A 166 -8.93 11.26 11.69
N THR A 167 -7.86 10.51 11.37
CA THR A 167 -7.70 9.11 11.76
C THR A 167 -6.47 8.86 12.64
N ALA A 168 -5.87 9.94 13.16
CA ALA A 168 -4.63 9.88 13.94
C ALA A 168 -4.70 8.87 15.09
N ASN A 169 -3.56 8.21 15.34
CA ASN A 169 -3.37 7.24 16.44
C ASN A 169 -4.15 5.92 16.33
N ILE A 170 -4.95 5.70 15.29
CA ILE A 170 -5.56 4.40 15.05
C ILE A 170 -4.48 3.46 14.47
N ARG A 171 -4.33 2.28 15.08
CA ARG A 171 -3.32 1.29 14.70
C ARG A 171 -3.91 -0.10 14.46
N THR A 172 -5.18 -0.12 14.04
CA THR A 172 -5.94 -1.34 13.71
C THR A 172 -6.60 -1.19 12.36
N VAL A 173 -6.94 -2.30 11.72
CA VAL A 173 -7.72 -2.31 10.47
C VAL A 173 -9.13 -1.80 10.75
N SER A 174 -9.62 -0.87 9.93
CA SER A 174 -11.01 -0.43 10.00
C SER A 174 -11.91 -1.26 9.06
N TRP A 175 -12.45 -2.34 9.57
CA TRP A 175 -13.38 -3.18 8.82
C TRP A 175 -14.63 -2.42 8.34
N PRO A 176 -15.25 -1.54 9.16
CA PRO A 176 -16.38 -0.72 8.70
C PRO A 176 -16.02 0.22 7.54
N LEU A 177 -14.82 0.82 7.55
CA LEU A 177 -14.37 1.66 6.44
C LEU A 177 -14.23 0.85 5.16
N ILE A 178 -13.59 -0.33 5.22
CA ILE A 178 -13.42 -1.22 4.07
C ILE A 178 -14.77 -1.61 3.48
N GLN A 179 -15.72 -2.06 4.33
CA GLN A 179 -17.08 -2.40 3.90
C GLN A 179 -17.78 -1.22 3.21
N SER A 180 -17.66 -0.03 3.79
CA SER A 180 -18.26 1.19 3.23
C SER A 180 -17.65 1.53 1.87
N ILE A 181 -16.33 1.47 1.72
CA ILE A 181 -15.65 1.75 0.45
C ILE A 181 -16.08 0.75 -0.62
N VAL A 182 -16.06 -0.56 -0.31
CA VAL A 182 -16.44 -1.62 -1.24
C VAL A 182 -17.91 -1.49 -1.68
N ALA A 183 -18.79 -1.08 -0.77
CA ALA A 183 -20.21 -0.90 -1.09
C ALA A 183 -20.50 0.31 -2.00
N HIS A 184 -19.65 1.33 -2.00
CA HIS A 184 -19.90 2.58 -2.72
C HIS A 184 -19.04 2.78 -3.97
N LEU A 185 -17.95 2.02 -4.15
CA LEU A 185 -17.07 2.15 -5.30
C LEU A 185 -17.15 0.93 -6.22
N THR A 186 -17.06 1.21 -7.52
CA THR A 186 -16.97 0.17 -8.56
C THR A 186 -15.53 -0.10 -9.00
N ILE A 187 -14.59 0.75 -8.60
CA ILE A 187 -13.16 0.56 -8.87
C ILE A 187 -12.52 -0.36 -7.82
N PRO A 188 -11.40 -1.03 -8.14
CA PRO A 188 -10.68 -1.89 -7.23
C PRO A 188 -10.35 -1.23 -5.89
N VAL A 189 -10.52 -1.99 -4.80
CA VAL A 189 -10.20 -1.58 -3.43
C VAL A 189 -9.06 -2.45 -2.92
N LEU A 190 -7.94 -1.85 -2.55
CA LEU A 190 -6.82 -2.51 -1.90
C LEU A 190 -6.86 -2.21 -0.40
N VAL A 191 -6.67 -3.23 0.42
CA VAL A 191 -6.54 -3.04 1.86
C VAL A 191 -5.08 -2.99 2.24
N GLU A 192 -4.62 -1.85 2.73
CA GLU A 192 -3.26 -1.61 3.21
C GLU A 192 -3.31 -0.90 4.56
N GLY A 193 -2.35 -1.21 5.41
CA GLY A 193 -2.23 -0.64 6.74
C GLY A 193 -2.75 -1.58 7.83
N HIS A 194 -1.94 -1.74 8.88
CA HIS A 194 -2.27 -2.46 10.11
C HIS A 194 -2.61 -3.96 9.96
N ILE A 195 -2.44 -4.56 8.78
CA ILE A 195 -2.55 -6.01 8.56
C ILE A 195 -1.36 -6.68 9.23
N THR A 196 -1.63 -7.48 10.26
CA THR A 196 -0.58 -8.13 11.06
C THR A 196 -0.74 -9.64 11.15
N ASP A 197 -1.88 -10.18 10.75
CA ASP A 197 -2.21 -11.60 10.79
C ASP A 197 -2.73 -12.05 9.41
N PRO A 198 -2.38 -13.24 8.91
CA PRO A 198 -2.92 -13.76 7.66
C PRO A 198 -4.45 -13.82 7.60
N ARG A 199 -5.11 -14.00 8.75
CA ARG A 199 -6.58 -13.98 8.85
C ARG A 199 -7.17 -12.61 8.48
N ASP A 200 -6.47 -11.52 8.79
CA ASP A 200 -6.89 -10.17 8.37
C ASP A 200 -6.85 -10.02 6.85
N ALA A 201 -5.84 -10.62 6.20
CA ALA A 201 -5.75 -10.62 4.75
C ALA A 201 -6.92 -11.39 4.11
N SER A 202 -7.25 -12.57 4.61
CA SER A 202 -8.41 -13.35 4.15
C SER A 202 -9.71 -12.58 4.36
N ARG A 203 -9.90 -11.99 5.55
CA ARG A 203 -11.09 -11.20 5.87
C ARG A 203 -11.26 -9.99 4.96
N ALA A 204 -10.17 -9.30 4.60
CA ALA A 204 -10.23 -8.18 3.65
C ALA A 204 -10.77 -8.62 2.29
N LEU A 205 -10.30 -9.76 1.77
CA LEU A 205 -10.80 -10.33 0.50
C LEU A 205 -12.25 -10.80 0.60
N GLU A 206 -12.65 -11.42 1.71
CA GLU A 206 -14.04 -11.84 1.99
C GLU A 206 -15.01 -10.65 2.02
N LEU A 207 -14.54 -9.47 2.46
CA LEU A 207 -15.31 -8.22 2.43
C LEU A 207 -15.36 -7.57 1.05
N GLY A 208 -14.74 -8.15 0.03
CA GLY A 208 -14.77 -7.68 -1.35
C GLY A 208 -13.58 -6.82 -1.77
N ALA A 209 -12.52 -6.75 -0.97
CA ALA A 209 -11.28 -6.12 -1.41
C ALA A 209 -10.69 -6.86 -2.62
N THR A 210 -10.12 -6.11 -3.55
CA THR A 210 -9.49 -6.68 -4.76
C THR A 210 -8.17 -7.35 -4.43
N ALA A 211 -7.37 -6.76 -3.54
CA ALA A 211 -6.06 -7.27 -3.13
C ALA A 211 -5.72 -6.75 -1.73
N VAL A 212 -4.69 -7.32 -1.12
CA VAL A 212 -4.18 -6.91 0.19
C VAL A 212 -2.71 -6.55 0.08
N VAL A 213 -2.31 -5.44 0.71
CA VAL A 213 -0.92 -5.00 0.78
C VAL A 213 -0.41 -5.15 2.21
N VAL A 214 0.67 -5.90 2.38
CA VAL A 214 1.29 -6.14 3.68
C VAL A 214 2.75 -5.72 3.64
N GLY A 215 3.16 -4.89 4.59
CA GLY A 215 4.55 -4.44 4.74
C GLY A 215 5.24 -5.05 5.95
N SER A 216 5.25 -4.33 7.07
CA SER A 216 6.05 -4.62 8.28
C SER A 216 5.86 -6.01 8.85
N ALA A 217 4.67 -6.59 8.75
CA ALA A 217 4.38 -7.95 9.21
C ALA A 217 5.13 -9.03 8.42
N ILE A 218 5.67 -8.70 7.25
CA ILE A 218 6.43 -9.63 6.39
C ILE A 218 7.88 -9.19 6.26
N THR A 219 8.13 -7.88 6.05
CA THR A 219 9.43 -7.38 5.60
C THR A 219 10.29 -6.78 6.71
N ARG A 220 9.78 -6.69 7.96
CA ARG A 220 10.50 -6.12 9.09
C ARG A 220 10.65 -7.13 10.22
N PRO A 221 11.76 -7.91 10.25
CA PRO A 221 12.03 -8.86 11.33
C PRO A 221 12.02 -8.23 12.73
N GLU A 222 12.48 -6.99 12.87
CA GLU A 222 12.43 -6.26 14.14
C GLU A 222 10.99 -6.13 14.68
N THR A 223 10.05 -5.69 13.83
CA THR A 223 8.63 -5.56 14.20
C THR A 223 8.02 -6.92 14.56
N ILE A 224 8.40 -7.97 13.81
CA ILE A 224 7.91 -9.33 14.06
C ILE A 224 8.47 -9.82 15.40
N ALA A 225 9.79 -9.71 15.62
CA ALA A 225 10.46 -10.13 16.85
C ALA A 225 9.92 -9.40 18.08
N ALA A 226 9.67 -8.08 17.98
CA ALA A 226 9.10 -7.30 19.09
C ALA A 226 7.75 -7.85 19.55
N ARG A 227 6.85 -8.25 18.62
CA ARG A 227 5.55 -8.84 18.93
C ARG A 227 5.68 -10.18 19.65
N PHE A 228 6.59 -11.06 19.19
CA PHE A 228 6.85 -12.33 19.87
C PHE A 228 7.46 -12.10 21.25
N ALA A 229 8.41 -11.19 21.38
CA ALA A 229 9.04 -10.86 22.66
C ALA A 229 8.03 -10.26 23.66
N GLU A 230 7.09 -9.46 23.22
CA GLU A 230 6.00 -8.95 24.07
C GLU A 230 5.08 -10.08 24.55
N ALA A 231 4.65 -10.94 23.64
CA ALA A 231 3.79 -12.09 23.98
C ALA A 231 4.44 -13.02 25.00
N THR A 232 5.76 -13.25 24.91
CA THR A 232 6.48 -14.13 25.86
C THR A 232 6.71 -13.48 27.22
N ARG A 233 6.81 -12.16 27.32
CA ARG A 233 6.99 -11.44 28.61
C ARG A 233 5.72 -11.45 29.46
N ASN A 234 4.57 -11.53 28.87
CA ASN A 234 3.27 -11.44 29.53
C ASN A 234 2.78 -12.79 30.08
N ILE A 235 3.59 -13.85 30.01
CA ILE A 235 3.25 -15.15 30.56
C ILE A 235 3.72 -15.23 32.02
N ASP A 236 2.81 -15.36 32.96
CA ASP A 236 3.12 -15.68 34.36
C ASP A 236 3.48 -17.16 34.47
N LEU A 237 4.78 -17.45 34.41
CA LEU A 237 5.29 -18.81 34.55
C LEU A 237 5.10 -19.40 35.96
N ALA A 238 4.80 -18.59 36.98
CA ALA A 238 4.53 -19.05 38.31
C ALA A 238 3.13 -19.68 38.43
N SER A 239 2.15 -19.12 37.71
CA SER A 239 0.78 -19.66 37.70
C SER A 239 0.68 -21.01 36.98
N LEU A 240 1.48 -21.25 35.95
CA LEU A 240 1.46 -22.51 35.19
C LEU A 240 1.96 -23.73 35.99
N LYS A 241 2.78 -23.51 37.03
CA LYS A 241 3.27 -24.59 37.90
C LYS A 241 2.28 -25.02 38.97
N SER A 242 1.25 -24.22 39.27
CA SER A 242 0.24 -24.51 40.29
C SER A 242 -0.92 -25.37 39.78
N GLU A 243 -1.10 -25.49 38.46
CA GLU A 243 -2.18 -26.32 37.85
C GLU A 243 -1.73 -27.76 37.53
N SER A 244 -0.46 -28.10 37.80
CA SER A 244 0.12 -29.40 37.47
C SER A 244 0.35 -30.31 38.67
N VAL A 245 -0.37 -30.07 39.79
CA VAL A 245 -0.32 -30.92 41.01
C VAL A 245 -1.69 -31.55 41.31
#